data_23403f6eda3a74cf145870676a771e72
#
_entry.id   23403f6eda3a74cf145870676a771e72
#
_cell.length_a   1.000
_cell.length_b   1.000
_cell.length_c   1.000
_cell.angle_alpha   90.00
_cell.angle_beta   90.00
_cell.angle_gamma   90.00
#
_symmetry.space_group_name_H-M   'P 1'
#
loop_
_entity.id
_entity.type
_entity.pdbx_description
1 polymer ?
#
loop_
_entity_poly.entity_id
_entity_poly.type
_entity_poly.pdbx_seq_one_letter_code
_entity_poly.pdbx_strand_id
1 'polypeptide(L)'
;NKAETVIQIEKDKDDSNISKVESVHTRSKDFLPFAFCINDQSLPELLPDYVPTKKSAGRPKLEPFSPYKDIHEAIHRKALELAFDGKETISGYKALEKELTTAYELAGTKFNHNKIVKIIKFLTNKRMVVQESRGIYRFMPDYHY
;
A
#
# COMPACT_ATOMS: atom_id res chain seq x y z
N ASN A 1 -32.23 -22.12 2.70
CA ASN A 1 -31.39 -23.03 3.53
C ASN A 1 -30.12 -22.31 3.92
N LYS A 2 -29.98 -21.96 5.22
CA LYS A 2 -28.74 -21.40 5.75
C LYS A 2 -27.89 -22.56 6.24
N ALA A 3 -26.66 -22.66 5.76
CA ALA A 3 -25.71 -23.65 6.25
C ALA A 3 -25.47 -23.45 7.77
N GLU A 4 -25.52 -24.53 8.53
CA GLU A 4 -25.31 -24.48 9.97
C GLU A 4 -23.83 -24.38 10.32
N THR A 5 -23.00 -24.95 9.48
CA THR A 5 -21.53 -24.93 9.64
C THR A 5 -20.87 -24.89 8.26
N VAL A 6 -19.91 -23.99 8.10
CA VAL A 6 -19.06 -23.90 6.91
C VAL A 6 -17.63 -24.12 7.34
N ILE A 7 -16.97 -25.09 6.74
CA ILE A 7 -15.56 -25.45 7.00
C ILE A 7 -14.77 -25.17 5.71
N GLN A 8 -13.62 -24.61 5.85
CA GLN A 8 -12.68 -24.44 4.75
C GLN A 8 -11.54 -25.44 4.89
N ILE A 9 -11.24 -26.15 3.81
CA ILE A 9 -10.11 -27.07 3.73
C ILE A 9 -9.17 -26.55 2.63
N GLU A 10 -7.94 -26.27 3.00
CA GLU A 10 -6.93 -25.80 2.08
C GLU A 10 -5.63 -26.60 2.22
N LYS A 11 -4.91 -26.77 1.10
CA LYS A 11 -3.57 -27.37 1.13
C LYS A 11 -2.56 -26.37 1.73
N ASP A 12 -1.56 -26.92 2.45
CA ASP A 12 -0.44 -26.11 2.90
C ASP A 12 0.36 -25.59 1.70
N LYS A 13 1.00 -24.41 1.88
CA LYS A 13 1.78 -23.79 0.80
C LYS A 13 3.15 -24.43 0.63
N ASP A 14 3.71 -24.88 1.74
CA ASP A 14 5.07 -25.42 1.79
C ASP A 14 5.08 -26.94 1.63
N ASP A 15 4.01 -27.63 2.05
CA ASP A 15 3.83 -29.06 1.88
C ASP A 15 2.41 -29.38 1.36
N SER A 16 2.32 -29.79 0.10
CA SER A 16 1.06 -30.16 -0.56
C SER A 16 0.37 -31.39 0.01
N ASN A 17 1.06 -32.19 0.83
CA ASN A 17 0.48 -33.36 1.48
C ASN A 17 -0.31 -32.98 2.73
N ILE A 18 -0.10 -31.78 3.27
CA ILE A 18 -0.81 -31.28 4.45
C ILE A 18 -2.03 -30.50 4.02
N SER A 19 -3.17 -30.84 4.60
CA SER A 19 -4.43 -30.11 4.46
C SER A 19 -4.81 -29.44 5.78
N LYS A 20 -5.13 -28.16 5.73
CA LYS A 20 -5.57 -27.34 6.86
C LYS A 20 -7.09 -27.26 6.89
N VAL A 21 -7.66 -27.36 8.07
CA VAL A 21 -9.11 -27.25 8.30
C VAL A 21 -9.37 -26.08 9.23
N GLU A 22 -10.19 -25.14 8.78
CA GLU A 22 -10.59 -23.96 9.54
C GLU A 22 -12.10 -23.79 9.52
N SER A 23 -12.68 -23.28 10.61
CA SER A 23 -14.09 -22.88 10.63
C SER A 23 -14.25 -21.50 9.97
N VAL A 24 -15.15 -21.41 9.00
CA VAL A 24 -15.53 -20.14 8.38
C VAL A 24 -16.77 -19.57 9.06
N HIS A 25 -17.74 -20.43 9.34
CA HIS A 25 -18.99 -20.08 10.03
C HIS A 25 -19.52 -21.30 10.79
N THR A 26 -19.82 -21.11 12.06
CA THR A 26 -20.46 -22.13 12.89
C THR A 26 -21.61 -21.50 13.67
N ARG A 27 -22.72 -22.21 13.82
CA ARG A 27 -23.86 -21.78 14.67
C ARG A 27 -23.61 -22.01 16.15
N SER A 28 -22.74 -22.95 16.45
CA SER A 28 -22.37 -23.32 17.80
C SER A 28 -20.94 -22.84 18.08
N LYS A 29 -20.23 -23.52 18.91
CA LYS A 29 -18.87 -23.18 19.31
C LYS A 29 -17.90 -23.47 18.16
N ASP A 30 -17.06 -22.47 17.82
CA ASP A 30 -15.97 -22.65 16.85
C ASP A 30 -14.96 -23.69 17.36
N PHE A 31 -14.37 -24.44 16.45
CA PHE A 31 -13.28 -25.36 16.76
C PHE A 31 -11.93 -24.70 16.41
N LEU A 32 -10.89 -25.15 17.10
CA LEU A 32 -9.54 -24.72 16.78
C LEU A 32 -9.11 -25.28 15.42
N PRO A 33 -8.43 -24.48 14.59
CA PRO A 33 -7.88 -24.97 13.33
C PRO A 33 -6.96 -26.16 13.55
N PHE A 34 -7.04 -27.15 12.69
CA PHE A 34 -6.19 -28.34 12.73
C PHE A 34 -5.71 -28.71 11.33
N ALA A 35 -4.71 -29.56 11.23
CA ALA A 35 -4.22 -30.08 9.98
C ALA A 35 -4.17 -31.60 9.97
N PHE A 36 -4.27 -32.19 8.81
CA PHE A 36 -4.13 -33.60 8.56
C PHE A 36 -3.32 -33.87 7.29
N CYS A 37 -2.68 -35.01 7.21
CA CYS A 37 -2.10 -35.53 5.98
C CYS A 37 -2.80 -36.84 5.56
N ILE A 38 -2.66 -37.21 4.33
CA ILE A 38 -3.10 -38.51 3.83
C ILE A 38 -1.90 -39.45 3.88
N ASN A 39 -2.00 -40.53 4.65
CA ASN A 39 -0.93 -41.52 4.76
C ASN A 39 -0.85 -42.46 3.54
N ASP A 40 0.14 -43.34 3.51
CA ASP A 40 0.37 -44.28 2.40
C ASP A 40 -0.78 -45.26 2.18
N GLN A 41 -1.66 -45.42 3.17
CA GLN A 41 -2.87 -46.25 3.10
C GLN A 41 -4.10 -45.47 2.63
N SER A 42 -3.91 -44.22 2.16
CA SER A 42 -4.96 -43.31 1.73
C SER A 42 -5.96 -42.91 2.85
N LEU A 43 -5.53 -42.96 4.11
CA LEU A 43 -6.30 -42.54 5.25
C LEU A 43 -5.84 -41.18 5.79
N PRO A 44 -6.76 -40.34 6.27
CA PRO A 44 -6.40 -39.11 6.91
C PRO A 44 -5.78 -39.34 8.29
N GLU A 45 -4.63 -38.71 8.55
CA GLU A 45 -3.91 -38.75 9.81
C GLU A 45 -3.77 -37.34 10.39
N LEU A 46 -4.21 -37.15 11.63
CA LEU A 46 -4.15 -35.86 12.31
C LEU A 46 -2.71 -35.48 12.62
N LEU A 47 -2.34 -34.22 12.39
CA LEU A 47 -1.07 -33.63 12.75
C LEU A 47 -1.22 -32.74 13.99
N PRO A 48 -1.03 -33.28 15.21
CA PRO A 48 -1.31 -32.54 16.45
C PRO A 48 -0.32 -31.40 16.71
N ASP A 49 0.91 -31.52 16.23
CA ASP A 49 1.97 -30.53 16.44
C ASP A 49 2.00 -29.46 15.33
N TYR A 50 1.10 -29.54 14.37
CA TYR A 50 1.04 -28.58 13.29
C TYR A 50 0.41 -27.26 13.79
N VAL A 51 1.23 -26.19 13.77
CA VAL A 51 0.74 -24.82 14.02
C VAL A 51 0.38 -24.21 12.66
N PRO A 52 -0.90 -24.04 12.34
CA PRO A 52 -1.29 -23.38 11.10
C PRO A 52 -0.71 -21.94 11.11
N THR A 53 0.17 -21.64 10.17
CA THR A 53 0.53 -20.26 9.91
C THR A 53 -0.75 -19.53 9.56
N LYS A 54 -1.19 -18.62 10.41
CA LYS A 54 -2.34 -17.76 10.12
C LYS A 54 -2.08 -17.13 8.77
N LYS A 55 -2.84 -17.53 7.75
CA LYS A 55 -2.93 -16.70 6.57
C LYS A 55 -3.41 -15.35 7.09
N SER A 56 -2.60 -14.33 6.96
CA SER A 56 -3.15 -12.99 6.96
C SER A 56 -4.15 -12.98 5.80
N ALA A 57 -5.42 -13.14 6.13
CA ALA A 57 -6.51 -13.03 5.17
C ALA A 57 -6.48 -11.59 4.69
N GLY A 58 -5.84 -11.38 3.55
CA GLY A 58 -5.68 -10.08 2.94
C GLY A 58 -4.47 -10.11 2.04
N ARG A 59 -4.68 -9.64 0.83
CA ARG A 59 -3.63 -9.13 -0.03
C ARG A 59 -2.63 -8.39 0.87
N PRO A 60 -1.31 -8.67 0.85
CA PRO A 60 -0.36 -7.93 1.66
C PRO A 60 -0.71 -6.45 1.52
N LYS A 61 -1.00 -5.80 2.63
CA LYS A 61 -1.25 -4.36 2.62
C LYS A 61 0.05 -3.75 2.13
N LEU A 62 0.11 -3.46 0.84
CA LEU A 62 1.17 -2.62 0.29
C LEU A 62 1.19 -1.39 1.19
N GLU A 63 2.34 -1.12 1.78
CA GLU A 63 2.50 0.10 2.59
C GLU A 63 1.94 1.27 1.77
N PRO A 64 1.11 2.12 2.38
CA PRO A 64 0.52 3.23 1.65
C PRO A 64 1.64 4.12 1.13
N PHE A 65 1.56 4.51 -0.14
CA PHE A 65 2.52 5.42 -0.76
C PHE A 65 2.83 6.61 0.15
N SER A 66 4.11 6.79 0.47
CA SER A 66 4.63 7.87 1.29
C SER A 66 5.66 8.68 0.48
N PRO A 67 5.38 9.94 0.14
CA PRO A 67 6.32 10.78 -0.60
C PRO A 67 7.70 10.88 0.04
N TYR A 68 7.77 10.84 1.37
CA TYR A 68 9.02 10.90 2.12
C TYR A 68 9.88 9.64 1.98
N LYS A 69 9.25 8.45 2.01
CA LYS A 69 9.96 7.16 1.96
C LYS A 69 10.24 6.70 0.52
N ASP A 70 9.29 6.93 -0.37
CA ASP A 70 9.27 6.34 -1.71
C ASP A 70 9.93 7.23 -2.75
N ILE A 71 10.20 8.48 -2.43
CA ILE A 71 10.81 9.45 -3.34
C ILE A 71 12.02 10.10 -2.64
N HIS A 72 13.18 9.99 -3.27
CA HIS A 72 14.39 10.64 -2.76
C HIS A 72 14.29 12.17 -2.85
N GLU A 73 14.84 12.88 -1.86
CA GLU A 73 14.84 14.36 -1.80
C GLU A 73 15.31 15.03 -3.10
N ALA A 74 16.38 14.50 -3.71
CA ALA A 74 16.90 15.04 -4.95
C ALA A 74 15.89 15.04 -6.11
N ILE A 75 14.97 14.05 -6.12
CA ILE A 75 13.89 13.98 -7.13
C ILE A 75 12.84 15.06 -6.85
N HIS A 76 12.49 15.28 -5.57
CA HIS A 76 11.59 16.36 -5.18
C HIS A 76 12.17 17.73 -5.57
N ARG A 77 13.45 17.97 -5.27
CA ARG A 77 14.14 19.21 -5.63
C ARG A 77 14.14 19.44 -7.14
N LYS A 78 14.58 18.44 -7.90
CA LYS A 78 14.61 18.52 -9.37
C LYS A 78 13.23 18.77 -9.96
N ALA A 79 12.20 18.09 -9.46
CA ALA A 79 10.83 18.28 -9.93
C ALA A 79 10.32 19.70 -9.61
N LEU A 80 10.63 20.24 -8.43
CA LEU A 80 10.27 21.62 -8.08
C LEU A 80 10.99 22.66 -8.93
N GLU A 81 12.29 22.50 -9.17
CA GLU A 81 13.06 23.35 -10.08
C GLU A 81 12.46 23.36 -11.50
N LEU A 82 12.07 22.18 -12.00
CA LEU A 82 11.42 22.07 -13.32
C LEU A 82 10.00 22.67 -13.35
N ALA A 83 9.20 22.46 -12.30
CA ALA A 83 7.84 22.98 -12.23
C ALA A 83 7.79 24.50 -12.14
N PHE A 84 8.77 25.10 -11.45
CA PHE A 84 8.87 26.55 -11.26
C PHE A 84 9.92 27.22 -12.18
N ASP A 85 10.43 26.48 -13.17
CA ASP A 85 11.39 27.04 -14.12
C ASP A 85 10.84 28.28 -14.82
N GLY A 86 11.53 29.40 -14.63
CA GLY A 86 11.09 30.72 -15.16
C GLY A 86 9.83 31.31 -14.52
N LYS A 87 9.36 30.75 -13.40
CA LYS A 87 8.16 31.21 -12.68
C LYS A 87 8.45 31.42 -11.19
N GLU A 88 8.14 32.60 -10.67
CA GLU A 88 8.19 32.81 -9.20
C GLU A 88 7.05 32.13 -8.47
N THR A 89 5.88 32.10 -9.08
CA THR A 89 4.65 31.55 -8.50
C THR A 89 3.83 30.79 -9.54
N ILE A 90 3.03 29.83 -9.05
CA ILE A 90 2.02 29.14 -9.85
C ILE A 90 0.66 29.47 -9.27
N SER A 91 -0.25 29.97 -10.12
CA SER A 91 -1.61 30.32 -9.74
C SER A 91 -2.58 29.19 -10.02
N GLY A 92 -3.25 28.72 -8.97
CA GLY A 92 -4.26 27.67 -9.00
C GLY A 92 -3.72 26.28 -8.65
N TYR A 93 -4.49 25.57 -7.82
CA TYR A 93 -4.13 24.20 -7.39
C TYR A 93 -4.03 23.23 -8.57
N LYS A 94 -4.95 23.30 -9.52
CA LYS A 94 -4.92 22.45 -10.73
C LYS A 94 -3.72 22.73 -11.63
N ALA A 95 -3.29 24.00 -11.69
CA ALA A 95 -2.10 24.37 -12.43
C ALA A 95 -0.85 23.82 -11.74
N LEU A 96 -0.75 23.94 -10.41
CA LEU A 96 0.33 23.35 -9.64
C LEU A 96 0.38 21.83 -9.81
N GLU A 97 -0.76 21.15 -9.73
CA GLU A 97 -0.86 19.71 -9.94
C GLU A 97 -0.36 19.30 -11.33
N LYS A 98 -0.77 20.00 -12.38
CA LYS A 98 -0.36 19.74 -13.75
C LYS A 98 1.15 19.95 -13.94
N GLU A 99 1.68 21.06 -13.47
CA GLU A 99 3.11 21.38 -13.57
C GLU A 99 3.96 20.37 -12.80
N LEU A 100 3.57 19.98 -11.60
CA LEU A 100 4.27 18.96 -10.84
C LEU A 100 4.17 17.58 -11.50
N THR A 101 3.02 17.19 -12.05
CA THR A 101 2.89 15.92 -12.77
C THR A 101 3.89 15.84 -13.92
N THR A 102 3.97 16.89 -14.73
CA THR A 102 4.92 16.98 -15.86
C THR A 102 6.37 17.00 -15.35
N ALA A 103 6.66 17.75 -14.30
CA ALA A 103 7.99 17.87 -13.72
C ALA A 103 8.52 16.55 -13.15
N TYR A 104 7.69 15.79 -12.45
CA TYR A 104 8.06 14.46 -11.95
C TYR A 104 8.26 13.46 -13.10
N GLU A 105 7.44 13.52 -14.15
CA GLU A 105 7.63 12.70 -15.34
C GLU A 105 8.97 12.99 -16.02
N LEU A 106 9.34 14.25 -16.15
CA LEU A 106 10.65 14.70 -16.67
C LEU A 106 11.81 14.32 -15.73
N ALA A 107 11.56 14.29 -14.40
CA ALA A 107 12.53 13.80 -13.42
C ALA A 107 12.67 12.27 -13.40
N GLY A 108 11.91 11.55 -14.22
CA GLY A 108 12.02 10.11 -14.42
C GLY A 108 10.98 9.26 -13.69
N THR A 109 9.97 9.87 -13.05
CA THR A 109 8.96 9.11 -12.31
C THR A 109 7.55 9.60 -12.62
N LYS A 110 6.72 8.70 -13.16
CA LYS A 110 5.32 9.00 -13.46
C LYS A 110 4.42 8.65 -12.27
N PHE A 111 3.66 9.62 -11.80
CA PHE A 111 2.69 9.44 -10.72
C PHE A 111 1.26 9.64 -11.20
N ASN A 112 0.33 8.89 -10.63
CA ASN A 112 -1.10 9.12 -10.85
C ASN A 112 -1.60 10.30 -10.00
N HIS A 113 -2.79 10.81 -10.31
CA HIS A 113 -3.44 11.93 -9.61
C HIS A 113 -3.42 11.77 -8.07
N ASN A 114 -3.79 10.61 -7.54
CA ASN A 114 -3.86 10.38 -6.08
C ASN A 114 -2.48 10.48 -5.39
N LYS A 115 -1.42 10.07 -6.10
CA LYS A 115 -0.05 10.20 -5.59
C LYS A 115 0.42 11.66 -5.66
N ILE A 116 0.12 12.38 -6.74
CA ILE A 116 0.45 13.80 -6.87
C ILE A 116 -0.24 14.64 -5.77
N VAL A 117 -1.49 14.39 -5.46
CA VAL A 117 -2.17 15.06 -4.33
C VAL A 117 -1.44 14.83 -3.00
N LYS A 118 -0.99 13.60 -2.73
CA LYS A 118 -0.19 13.29 -1.54
C LYS A 118 1.18 13.98 -1.56
N ILE A 119 1.81 14.08 -2.72
CA ILE A 119 3.08 14.78 -2.92
C ILE A 119 2.88 16.28 -2.65
N ILE A 120 1.89 16.93 -3.21
CA ILE A 120 1.61 18.36 -2.98
C ILE A 120 1.42 18.63 -1.49
N LYS A 121 0.62 17.80 -0.80
CA LYS A 121 0.43 17.91 0.65
C LYS A 121 1.73 17.75 1.42
N PHE A 122 2.57 16.81 1.03
CA PHE A 122 3.89 16.61 1.63
C PHE A 122 4.81 17.82 1.41
N LEU A 123 4.91 18.32 0.17
CA LEU A 123 5.74 19.48 -0.18
C LEU A 123 5.30 20.73 0.59
N THR A 124 3.98 20.94 0.75
CA THR A 124 3.44 22.05 1.53
C THR A 124 3.72 21.90 3.02
N ASN A 125 3.57 20.71 3.57
CA ASN A 125 3.87 20.43 4.99
C ASN A 125 5.37 20.62 5.30
N LYS A 126 6.25 20.30 4.38
CA LYS A 126 7.70 20.49 4.48
C LYS A 126 8.14 21.92 4.13
N ARG A 127 7.22 22.79 3.80
CA ARG A 127 7.47 24.17 3.36
C ARG A 127 8.39 24.28 2.14
N MET A 128 8.48 23.22 1.34
CA MET A 128 9.15 23.25 0.04
C MET A 128 8.33 24.04 -0.97
N VAL A 129 7.03 24.02 -0.83
CA VAL A 129 6.07 24.88 -1.54
C VAL A 129 5.22 25.59 -0.50
N VAL A 130 5.11 26.89 -0.60
CA VAL A 130 4.32 27.73 0.31
C VAL A 130 3.17 28.36 -0.46
N GLN A 131 1.99 28.33 0.14
CA GLN A 131 0.84 29.08 -0.35
C GLN A 131 0.89 30.48 0.22
N GLU A 132 1.25 31.48 -0.59
CA GLU A 132 1.32 32.89 -0.17
C GLU A 132 -0.05 33.54 0.00
N SER A 133 -0.97 33.20 -0.90
CA SER A 133 -2.36 33.65 -0.84
C SER A 133 -3.27 32.58 -1.45
N ARG A 134 -4.58 32.79 -1.43
CA ARG A 134 -5.53 31.82 -1.95
C ARG A 134 -5.22 31.41 -3.39
N GLY A 135 -4.74 30.20 -3.58
CA GLY A 135 -4.42 29.63 -4.88
C GLY A 135 -3.08 30.06 -5.49
N ILE A 136 -2.22 30.78 -4.77
CA ILE A 136 -0.89 31.17 -5.26
C ILE A 136 0.18 30.40 -4.49
N TYR A 137 1.01 29.67 -5.22
CA TYR A 137 2.04 28.78 -4.66
C TYR A 137 3.44 29.23 -5.12
N ARG A 138 4.37 29.24 -4.17
CA ARG A 138 5.79 29.58 -4.40
C ARG A 138 6.70 28.44 -3.97
N PHE A 139 7.75 28.18 -4.73
CA PHE A 139 8.83 27.28 -4.36
C PHE A 139 9.82 27.95 -3.43
N MET A 140 10.18 27.27 -2.37
CA MET A 140 11.17 27.72 -1.39
C MET A 140 12.44 26.86 -1.50
N PRO A 141 13.52 27.37 -2.12
CA PRO A 141 14.76 26.60 -2.32
C PRO A 141 15.51 26.30 -1.02
N ASP A 142 15.34 27.12 0.02
CA ASP A 142 16.03 27.02 1.33
C ASP A 142 15.23 26.18 2.36
N TYR A 143 14.42 25.24 1.91
CA TYR A 143 13.66 24.37 2.82
C TYR A 143 14.55 23.39 3.58
N HIS A 144 14.08 22.97 4.76
CA HIS A 144 14.67 21.87 5.51
C HIS A 144 13.86 20.59 5.28
N TYR A 145 14.52 19.56 4.75
CA TYR A 145 13.90 18.28 4.40
C TYR A 145 13.62 17.39 5.62
#